data_ff19b9b1b8e5f4d9f8904e9a14c8d1bd
#
_entry.id   ff19b9b1b8e5f4d9f8904e9a14c8d1bd
#
_cell.length_a   1.000
_cell.length_b   1.000
_cell.length_c   1.000
_cell.angle_alpha   90.00
_cell.angle_beta   90.00
_cell.angle_gamma   90.00
#
_symmetry.space_group_name_H-M   'P 1'
#
loop_
_entity.id
_entity.type
_entity.pdbx_description
1 polymer ?
#
loop_
_entity_poly.entity_id
_entity_poly.type
_entity_poly.pdbx_seq_one_letter_code
_entity_poly.pdbx_strand_id
1 'polypeptide(L)'
;YILFALLFILGFNDVGYQNPVVITPNIDQLAAKGVILDRNYVQTVCTPSRSALMTGVYPYRYGRQGNFPIKPRQPAGLTLNFTLLPEYLQSSGYATHIVGKYVEFR
;
A
#
# COMPACT_ATOMS: atom_id res chain seq x y z
N TYR A 1 12.58 -13.58 -2.34
CA TYR A 1 11.97 -12.41 -2.99
C TYR A 1 10.70 -12.01 -2.25
N ILE A 2 10.46 -10.70 -2.09
CA ILE A 2 9.23 -10.13 -1.56
C ILE A 2 8.66 -9.22 -2.63
N LEU A 3 7.39 -9.42 -3.01
CA LEU A 3 6.68 -8.59 -3.98
C LEU A 3 5.44 -7.99 -3.32
N PHE A 4 5.35 -6.67 -3.31
CA PHE A 4 4.12 -5.95 -2.95
C PHE A 4 3.41 -5.49 -4.21
N ALA A 5 2.23 -6.04 -4.49
CA ALA A 5 1.35 -5.60 -5.57
C ALA A 5 0.17 -4.84 -4.98
N LEU A 6 0.14 -3.52 -5.17
CA LEU A 6 -0.94 -2.65 -4.71
C LEU A 6 -1.89 -2.35 -5.86
N LEU A 7 -3.08 -2.91 -5.80
CA LEU A 7 -4.14 -2.66 -6.77
C LEU A 7 -4.99 -1.45 -6.31
N PHE A 8 -5.22 -0.53 -7.22
CA PHE A 8 -5.93 0.70 -6.94
C PHE A 8 -7.41 0.55 -7.35
N ILE A 9 -8.32 0.98 -6.48
CA ILE A 9 -9.77 0.94 -6.75
C ILE A 9 -10.31 -0.49 -6.94
N LEU A 10 -9.69 -1.49 -6.34
CA LEU A 10 -10.24 -2.83 -6.30
C LEU A 10 -11.19 -2.95 -5.10
N GLY A 11 -12.47 -3.17 -5.35
CA GLY A 11 -13.46 -3.42 -4.32
C GLY A 11 -13.38 -4.85 -3.80
N PHE A 12 -14.01 -5.10 -2.64
CA PHE A 12 -14.01 -6.42 -2.01
C PHE A 12 -14.56 -7.53 -2.92
N ASN A 13 -15.58 -7.22 -3.72
CA ASN A 13 -16.23 -8.16 -4.64
C ASN A 13 -15.65 -8.12 -6.07
N ASP A 14 -14.53 -7.44 -6.30
CA ASP A 14 -13.95 -7.29 -7.64
C ASP A 14 -12.87 -8.36 -7.93
N VAL A 15 -12.90 -9.47 -7.21
CA VAL A 15 -12.00 -10.61 -7.38
C VAL A 15 -12.77 -11.92 -7.46
N GLY A 16 -12.31 -12.87 -8.27
CA GLY A 16 -13.02 -14.10 -8.57
C GLY A 16 -13.29 -15.00 -7.37
N TYR A 17 -12.36 -15.09 -6.44
CA TYR A 17 -12.55 -15.89 -5.22
C TYR A 17 -13.63 -15.33 -4.25
N GLN A 18 -14.06 -14.07 -4.43
CA GLN A 18 -15.19 -13.47 -3.71
C GLN A 18 -16.46 -13.43 -4.54
N ASN A 19 -16.33 -13.27 -5.86
CA ASN A 19 -17.44 -13.08 -6.77
C ASN A 19 -17.24 -13.93 -8.04
N PRO A 20 -18.00 -15.01 -8.24
CA PRO A 20 -17.80 -15.92 -9.35
C PRO A 20 -18.09 -15.32 -10.74
N VAL A 21 -18.70 -14.13 -10.81
CA VAL A 21 -18.92 -13.41 -12.06
C VAL A 21 -17.65 -12.70 -12.53
N VAL A 22 -16.71 -12.45 -11.61
CA VAL A 22 -15.45 -11.76 -11.90
C VAL A 22 -14.35 -12.79 -12.22
N ILE A 23 -13.69 -12.61 -13.34
CA ILE A 23 -12.66 -13.55 -13.82
C ILE A 23 -11.27 -13.00 -13.49
N THR A 24 -10.65 -13.52 -12.41
CA THR A 24 -9.29 -13.14 -11.95
C THR A 24 -8.44 -14.38 -11.65
N PRO A 25 -8.17 -15.25 -12.64
CA PRO A 25 -7.59 -16.57 -12.38
C PRO A 25 -6.23 -16.54 -11.70
N ASN A 26 -5.39 -15.54 -11.98
CA ASN A 26 -4.07 -15.42 -11.36
C ASN A 26 -4.17 -14.96 -9.90
N ILE A 27 -5.09 -14.06 -9.59
CA ILE A 27 -5.34 -13.60 -8.22
C ILE A 27 -5.96 -14.74 -7.42
N ASP A 28 -6.92 -15.46 -8.01
CA ASP A 28 -7.59 -16.61 -7.38
C ASP A 28 -6.60 -17.73 -7.07
N GLN A 29 -5.65 -17.98 -7.98
CA GLN A 29 -4.59 -18.95 -7.74
C GLN A 29 -3.64 -18.54 -6.60
N LEU A 30 -3.30 -17.24 -6.49
CA LEU A 30 -2.54 -16.74 -5.36
C LEU A 30 -3.31 -16.87 -4.05
N ALA A 31 -4.59 -16.52 -4.05
CA ALA A 31 -5.47 -16.66 -2.90
C ALA A 31 -5.57 -18.12 -2.44
N ALA A 32 -5.73 -19.06 -3.36
CA ALA A 32 -5.83 -20.49 -3.05
C ALA A 32 -4.53 -21.10 -2.48
N LYS A 33 -3.37 -20.53 -2.81
CA LYS A 33 -2.06 -20.98 -2.32
C LYS A 33 -1.53 -20.18 -1.13
N GLY A 34 -2.17 -19.07 -0.81
CA GLY A 34 -1.73 -18.14 0.22
C GLY A 34 -2.69 -18.04 1.39
N VAL A 35 -2.56 -16.93 2.10
CA VAL A 35 -3.46 -16.56 3.21
C VAL A 35 -4.29 -15.36 2.78
N ILE A 36 -5.61 -15.49 2.83
CA ILE A 36 -6.54 -14.40 2.58
C ILE A 36 -6.76 -13.62 3.88
N LEU A 37 -6.46 -12.32 3.87
CA LEU A 37 -6.72 -11.41 4.97
C LEU A 37 -8.00 -10.63 4.66
N ASP A 38 -9.15 -11.23 4.92
CA ASP A 38 -10.48 -10.69 4.57
C ASP A 38 -10.88 -9.44 5.37
N ARG A 39 -10.24 -9.22 6.52
CA ARG A 39 -10.49 -8.07 7.41
C ARG A 39 -9.29 -7.14 7.53
N ASN A 40 -8.53 -6.98 6.47
CA ASN A 40 -7.41 -6.05 6.44
C ASN A 40 -7.89 -4.67 6.00
N TYR A 41 -7.90 -3.71 6.92
CA TYR A 41 -8.38 -2.36 6.68
C TYR A 41 -7.23 -1.38 6.49
N VAL A 42 -7.38 -0.49 5.53
CA VAL A 42 -6.44 0.59 5.23
C VAL A 42 -7.11 1.95 5.43
N GLN A 43 -6.39 3.04 5.22
CA GLN A 43 -6.96 4.38 5.31
C GLN A 43 -7.85 4.69 4.10
N THR A 44 -8.72 5.69 4.23
CA THR A 44 -9.74 6.02 3.23
C THR A 44 -9.20 6.56 1.90
N VAL A 45 -7.98 7.12 1.90
CA VAL A 45 -7.36 7.71 0.70
C VAL A 45 -5.90 7.31 0.56
N CYS A 46 -5.32 7.61 -0.60
CA CYS A 46 -3.98 7.14 -1.01
C CYS A 46 -2.85 7.62 -0.10
N THR A 47 -2.76 8.92 0.20
CA THR A 47 -1.65 9.47 0.99
C THR A 47 -1.52 8.82 2.37
N PRO A 48 -2.54 8.79 3.24
CA PRO A 48 -2.40 8.16 4.55
C PRO A 48 -2.20 6.64 4.47
N SER A 49 -2.85 5.95 3.53
CA SER A 49 -2.67 4.49 3.37
C SER A 49 -1.24 4.12 2.98
N ARG A 50 -0.70 4.81 1.98
CA ARG A 50 0.65 4.55 1.48
C ARG A 50 1.71 4.98 2.48
N SER A 51 1.50 6.11 3.15
CA SER A 51 2.39 6.58 4.22
C SER A 51 2.43 5.58 5.38
N ALA A 52 1.29 5.04 5.80
CA ALA A 52 1.22 4.03 6.84
C ALA A 52 1.94 2.74 6.42
N LEU A 53 1.75 2.28 5.16
CA LEU A 53 2.46 1.12 4.62
C LEU A 53 3.98 1.33 4.64
N MET A 54 4.44 2.51 4.22
CA MET A 54 5.89 2.77 4.11
C MET A 54 6.57 2.97 5.46
N THR A 55 5.87 3.53 6.45
CA THR A 55 6.44 3.87 7.75
C THR A 55 6.14 2.86 8.85
N GLY A 56 5.10 2.03 8.67
CA GLY A 56 4.55 1.18 9.73
C GLY A 56 3.88 1.97 10.86
N VAL A 57 3.62 3.27 10.68
CA VAL A 57 3.09 4.18 11.71
C VAL A 57 1.74 4.72 11.31
N TYR A 58 0.82 4.82 12.26
CA TYR A 58 -0.50 5.40 12.01
C TYR A 58 -0.40 6.88 11.60
N PRO A 59 -1.15 7.32 10.57
CA PRO A 59 -1.06 8.66 10.00
C PRO A 59 -1.28 9.81 10.99
N TYR A 60 -2.10 9.60 12.01
CA TYR A 60 -2.35 10.63 13.02
C TYR A 60 -1.11 10.99 13.86
N ARG A 61 -0.11 10.11 13.94
CA ARG A 61 1.13 10.37 14.69
C ARG A 61 2.05 11.39 14.02
N TYR A 62 1.84 11.65 12.74
CA TYR A 62 2.63 12.63 11.98
C TYR A 62 1.75 13.58 11.14
N GLY A 63 0.50 13.80 11.59
CA GLY A 63 -0.38 14.81 11.00
C GLY A 63 -0.94 14.47 9.63
N ARG A 64 -1.07 13.17 9.29
CA ARG A 64 -1.58 12.70 7.99
C ARG A 64 -2.92 11.95 8.09
N GLN A 65 -3.67 12.18 9.15
CA GLN A 65 -4.96 11.53 9.40
C GLN A 65 -6.13 12.09 8.57
N GLY A 66 -5.94 13.21 7.90
CA GLY A 66 -7.00 13.85 7.11
C GLY A 66 -7.33 13.09 5.82
N ASN A 67 -8.56 13.27 5.35
CA ASN A 67 -9.04 12.71 4.07
C ASN A 67 -8.49 13.47 2.84
N PHE A 68 -7.56 14.37 3.04
CA PHE A 68 -7.00 15.17 1.96
C PHE A 68 -5.65 14.57 1.52
N PRO A 69 -5.57 14.02 0.30
CA PRO A 69 -4.29 13.66 -0.28
C PRO A 69 -3.44 14.91 -0.45
N ILE A 70 -2.13 14.74 -0.38
CA ILE A 70 -1.20 15.81 -0.76
C ILE A 70 -1.47 16.13 -2.24
N LYS A 71 -1.76 17.39 -2.52
CA LYS A 71 -2.04 17.83 -3.90
C LYS A 71 -0.74 17.92 -4.70
N PRO A 72 -0.77 17.68 -6.02
CA PRO A 72 0.37 17.94 -6.88
C PRO A 72 0.93 19.35 -6.67
N ARG A 73 2.25 19.47 -6.62
CA ARG A 73 2.99 20.73 -6.36
C ARG A 73 2.82 21.31 -4.95
N GLN A 74 2.20 20.59 -4.03
CA GLN A 74 2.19 21.00 -2.64
C GLN A 74 3.57 20.64 -2.03
N PRO A 75 4.25 21.58 -1.33
CA PRO A 75 5.54 21.33 -0.69
C PRO A 75 5.36 20.50 0.58
N ALA A 76 4.88 19.30 0.42
CA ALA A 76 4.60 18.37 1.48
C ALA A 76 4.90 16.95 1.01
N GLY A 77 5.55 16.18 1.83
CA GLY A 77 5.89 14.78 1.56
C GLY A 77 5.82 13.94 2.82
N LEU A 78 6.26 12.73 2.71
CA LEU A 78 6.46 11.87 3.86
C LEU A 78 7.59 12.45 4.73
N THR A 79 7.38 12.47 6.05
CA THR A 79 8.41 12.95 6.97
C THR A 79 9.63 12.03 6.94
N LEU A 80 10.83 12.62 6.99
CA LEU A 80 12.10 11.88 7.02
C LEU A 80 12.49 11.36 8.41
N ASN A 81 11.62 11.55 9.40
CA ASN A 81 11.88 11.13 10.78
C ASN A 81 11.62 9.63 11.00
N PHE A 82 11.13 8.92 10.01
CA PHE A 82 10.84 7.50 10.08
C PHE A 82 11.69 6.73 9.08
N THR A 83 12.25 5.62 9.52
CA THR A 83 12.84 4.62 8.63
C THR A 83 11.73 3.97 7.82
N LEU A 84 11.89 3.93 6.52
CA LEU A 84 10.88 3.39 5.61
C LEU A 84 11.07 1.89 5.39
N LEU A 85 10.00 1.21 5.04
CA LEU A 85 10.01 -0.23 4.73
C LEU A 85 11.15 -0.64 3.77
N PRO A 86 11.40 0.06 2.63
CA PRO A 86 12.53 -0.31 1.77
C PRO A 86 13.90 -0.13 2.45
N GLU A 87 14.07 0.80 3.37
CA GLU A 87 15.33 0.97 4.11
C GLU A 87 15.57 -0.21 5.07
N TYR A 88 14.52 -0.69 5.74
CA TYR A 88 14.60 -1.92 6.54
C TYR A 88 14.95 -3.14 5.68
N LEU A 89 14.35 -3.25 4.51
CA LEU A 89 14.65 -4.35 3.58
C LEU A 89 16.09 -4.27 3.06
N GLN A 90 16.58 -3.07 2.75
CA GLN A 90 17.97 -2.86 2.32
C GLN A 90 18.96 -3.23 3.43
N SER A 91 18.69 -2.83 4.67
CA SER A 91 19.55 -3.23 5.82
C SER A 91 19.59 -4.74 6.05
N SER A 92 18.56 -5.45 5.57
CA SER A 92 18.46 -6.91 5.59
C SER A 92 19.00 -7.59 4.31
N GLY A 93 19.70 -6.85 3.45
CA GLY A 93 20.35 -7.37 2.24
C GLY A 93 19.44 -7.48 1.00
N TYR A 94 18.24 -6.92 1.01
CA TYR A 94 17.37 -6.89 -0.17
C TYR A 94 17.69 -5.70 -1.08
N ALA A 95 17.74 -5.93 -2.39
CA ALA A 95 17.64 -4.86 -3.37
C ALA A 95 16.17 -4.42 -3.48
N THR A 96 15.91 -3.11 -3.37
CA THR A 96 14.54 -2.58 -3.38
C THR A 96 14.27 -1.80 -4.67
N HIS A 97 13.13 -2.05 -5.29
CA HIS A 97 12.67 -1.38 -6.49
C HIS A 97 11.19 -1.03 -6.34
N ILE A 98 10.77 0.06 -6.95
CA ILE A 98 9.37 0.49 -7.02
C ILE A 98 9.00 0.88 -8.45
N VAL A 99 7.81 0.47 -8.88
CA VAL A 99 7.22 0.87 -10.16
C VAL A 99 5.77 1.27 -9.91
N GLY A 100 5.35 2.41 -10.44
CA GLY A 100 4.00 2.93 -10.29
C GLY A 100 3.89 4.09 -9.31
N LYS A 101 2.69 4.24 -8.75
CA LYS A 101 2.41 5.35 -7.84
C LYS A 101 3.03 5.12 -6.46
N TYR A 102 3.87 6.04 -6.05
CA TYR A 102 4.40 6.15 -4.68
C TYR A 102 3.52 7.07 -3.80
N VAL A 103 3.92 7.29 -2.55
CA VAL A 103 3.44 8.43 -1.77
C VAL A 103 4.09 9.68 -2.35
N GLU A 104 3.36 10.74 -2.55
CA GLU A 104 3.84 11.92 -3.26
C GLU A 104 5.21 12.40 -2.77
N PHE A 105 6.08 12.71 -3.77
CA PHE A 105 7.45 13.12 -3.55
C PHE A 105 7.58 14.63 -3.27
N ARG A 106 8.71 14.96 -2.66
CA ARG A 106 9.30 16.30 -2.74
C ARG A 106 9.58 16.69 -4.17
#